data_d81aa1e33840ead18dcfdc64a634ac4d
#
_entry.id   d81aa1e33840ead18dcfdc64a634ac4d
#
_cell.length_a   1.000
_cell.length_b   1.000
_cell.length_c   1.000
_cell.angle_alpha   90.00
_cell.angle_beta   90.00
_cell.angle_gamma   90.00
#
_symmetry.space_group_name_H-M   'P 1'
#
loop_
_entity.id
_entity.type
_entity.pdbx_description
1 polymer ?
#
loop_
_entity_poly.entity_id
_entity_poly.type
_entity_poly.pdbx_seq_one_letter_code
_entity_poly.pdbx_strand_id
1 'polypeptide(L)'
;MARVTLRRATTADAHWLDLWDQDADVIICSTDDPDATVAFADTIWADELAQQDEHSQYFIGELGGQPIGAMQICDPHLETSHYWGEIAPNLRAIDIWIGAPQHRGKGFGAEMMRLALDKCFADARVTGIVIDPLASNERALRFYQRMGFKAVGRRNFGPDDCLVHELTRRDWQRTKELQ
;
A
#
# COMPACT_ATOMS: atom_id res chain seq x y z
N MET A 1 -13.08 -4.02 21.74
CA MET A 1 -11.92 -3.31 21.19
C MET A 1 -12.31 -2.71 19.85
N ALA A 2 -11.90 -1.47 19.57
CA ALA A 2 -12.13 -0.86 18.26
C ALA A 2 -11.37 -1.66 17.20
N ARG A 3 -12.02 -1.98 16.09
CA ARG A 3 -11.43 -2.66 14.93
C ARG A 3 -11.05 -1.64 13.88
N VAL A 4 -10.02 -1.93 13.11
CA VAL A 4 -9.69 -1.15 11.94
C VAL A 4 -10.76 -1.36 10.87
N THR A 5 -11.15 -0.29 10.20
CA THR A 5 -12.00 -0.31 9.01
C THR A 5 -11.28 0.36 7.85
N LEU A 6 -11.61 -0.04 6.63
CA LEU A 6 -11.18 0.65 5.41
C LEU A 6 -12.39 1.25 4.74
N ARG A 7 -12.34 2.56 4.48
CA ARG A 7 -13.30 3.24 3.60
C ARG A 7 -12.60 3.85 2.40
N ARG A 8 -13.33 4.02 1.32
CA ARG A 8 -12.83 4.78 0.16
C ARG A 8 -12.43 6.19 0.60
N ALA A 9 -11.25 6.63 0.17
CA ALA A 9 -10.83 8.02 0.37
C ALA A 9 -11.61 8.95 -0.57
N THR A 10 -11.82 10.15 -0.13
CA THR A 10 -12.45 11.24 -0.88
C THR A 10 -11.55 12.47 -0.88
N THR A 11 -11.84 13.48 -1.69
CA THR A 11 -11.09 14.74 -1.70
C THR A 11 -11.05 15.43 -0.33
N ALA A 12 -12.05 15.18 0.53
CA ALA A 12 -12.05 15.68 1.91
C ALA A 12 -10.92 15.10 2.78
N ASP A 13 -10.33 13.97 2.37
CA ASP A 13 -9.24 13.31 3.09
C ASP A 13 -7.85 13.83 2.69
N ALA A 14 -7.74 14.67 1.66
CA ALA A 14 -6.46 15.16 1.15
C ALA A 14 -5.58 15.75 2.27
N HIS A 15 -6.16 16.50 3.21
CA HIS A 15 -5.44 17.10 4.32
C HIS A 15 -4.74 16.08 5.25
N TRP A 16 -5.29 14.85 5.38
CA TRP A 16 -4.61 13.78 6.13
C TRP A 16 -3.42 13.25 5.36
N LEU A 17 -3.56 13.08 4.06
CA LEU A 17 -2.48 12.59 3.20
C LEU A 17 -1.36 13.62 3.10
N ASP A 18 -1.68 14.92 2.93
CA ASP A 18 -0.71 16.03 2.98
C ASP A 18 0.06 16.09 4.31
N LEU A 19 -0.64 15.86 5.43
CA LEU A 19 -0.01 15.84 6.74
C LEU A 19 0.94 14.66 6.92
N TRP A 20 0.52 13.46 6.50
CA TRP A 20 1.32 12.23 6.65
C TRP A 20 2.48 12.17 5.66
N ASP A 21 2.34 12.82 4.53
CA ASP A 21 3.37 12.94 3.49
C ASP A 21 4.63 13.65 3.99
N GLN A 22 4.47 14.55 4.97
CA GLN A 22 5.55 15.31 5.60
C GLN A 22 6.15 14.61 6.81
N ASP A 23 5.64 13.46 7.21
CA ASP A 23 6.16 12.71 8.36
C ASP A 23 7.47 12.01 8.01
N ALA A 24 8.53 12.24 8.80
CA ALA A 24 9.86 11.73 8.53
C ALA A 24 9.94 10.20 8.40
N ASP A 25 9.15 9.45 9.20
CA ASP A 25 9.10 7.99 9.09
C ASP A 25 8.37 7.54 7.82
N VAL A 26 7.39 8.30 7.33
CA VAL A 26 6.71 8.02 6.06
C VAL A 26 7.67 8.28 4.90
N ILE A 27 8.36 9.43 4.91
CA ILE A 27 9.36 9.79 3.89
C ILE A 27 10.41 8.68 3.75
N ILE A 28 11.09 8.32 4.84
CA ILE A 28 12.19 7.36 4.84
C ILE A 28 11.76 5.94 4.44
N CYS A 29 10.46 5.65 4.55
CA CYS A 29 9.87 4.37 4.14
C CYS A 29 9.38 4.36 2.69
N SER A 30 9.27 5.53 2.05
CA SER A 30 8.66 5.69 0.74
C SER A 30 9.64 5.98 -0.38
N THR A 31 10.83 6.54 -0.08
CA THR A 31 11.84 6.83 -1.09
C THR A 31 13.27 6.73 -0.55
N ASP A 32 14.20 6.34 -1.42
CA ASP A 32 15.64 6.35 -1.16
C ASP A 32 16.29 7.71 -1.53
N ASP A 33 15.52 8.70 -1.99
CA ASP A 33 16.03 10.04 -2.28
C ASP A 33 16.43 10.74 -0.95
N PRO A 34 17.73 11.01 -0.74
CA PRO A 34 18.20 11.65 0.50
C PRO A 34 17.76 13.11 0.67
N ASP A 35 17.33 13.74 -0.40
CA ASP A 35 16.89 15.15 -0.43
C ASP A 35 15.35 15.27 -0.37
N ALA A 36 14.64 14.15 -0.25
CA ALA A 36 13.18 14.16 -0.18
C ALA A 36 12.68 14.87 1.08
N THR A 37 11.78 15.81 0.88
CA THR A 37 11.09 16.56 1.95
C THR A 37 9.66 16.13 2.16
N VAL A 38 9.13 15.32 1.23
CA VAL A 38 7.81 14.69 1.27
C VAL A 38 7.93 13.26 0.75
N ALA A 39 7.02 12.38 1.17
CA ALA A 39 7.08 10.98 0.82
C ALA A 39 6.70 10.70 -0.66
N PHE A 40 5.74 11.46 -1.17
CA PHE A 40 5.21 11.30 -2.53
C PHE A 40 5.37 12.64 -3.30
N ALA A 41 6.61 12.90 -3.74
CA ALA A 41 6.93 14.09 -4.51
C ALA A 41 6.02 14.19 -5.75
N ASP A 42 5.70 15.42 -6.14
CA ASP A 42 4.84 15.73 -7.29
C ASP A 42 3.37 15.29 -7.16
N THR A 43 2.94 14.78 -5.99
CA THR A 43 1.55 14.41 -5.75
C THR A 43 0.78 15.59 -5.12
N ILE A 44 -0.31 16.03 -5.80
CA ILE A 44 -1.31 16.92 -5.22
C ILE A 44 -2.48 16.05 -4.78
N TRP A 45 -2.56 15.74 -3.48
CA TRP A 45 -3.51 14.76 -2.97
C TRP A 45 -4.97 15.06 -3.29
N ALA A 46 -5.36 16.34 -3.33
CA ALA A 46 -6.73 16.70 -3.72
C ALA A 46 -7.05 16.29 -5.15
N ASP A 47 -6.10 16.49 -6.08
CA ASP A 47 -6.26 16.15 -7.49
C ASP A 47 -6.21 14.62 -7.67
N GLU A 48 -5.24 13.96 -7.00
CA GLU A 48 -5.10 12.51 -7.04
C GLU A 48 -6.37 11.80 -6.55
N LEU A 49 -6.94 12.26 -5.45
CA LEU A 49 -8.18 11.70 -4.91
C LEU A 49 -9.40 12.01 -5.78
N ALA A 50 -9.40 13.12 -6.54
CA ALA A 50 -10.46 13.44 -7.48
C ALA A 50 -10.39 12.59 -8.76
N GLN A 51 -9.21 12.11 -9.13
CA GLN A 51 -8.96 11.33 -10.36
C GLN A 51 -9.06 9.81 -10.16
N GLN A 52 -9.39 9.34 -8.96
CA GLN A 52 -9.57 7.91 -8.70
C GLN A 52 -10.59 7.28 -9.65
N ASP A 53 -10.25 6.13 -10.20
CA ASP A 53 -11.12 5.34 -11.07
C ASP A 53 -11.27 3.89 -10.57
N GLU A 54 -11.67 2.98 -11.43
CA GLU A 54 -11.77 1.56 -11.11
C GLU A 54 -10.40 0.84 -11.05
N HIS A 55 -9.36 1.44 -11.64
CA HIS A 55 -8.02 0.88 -11.73
C HIS A 55 -7.07 1.39 -10.66
N SER A 56 -7.35 2.55 -10.05
CA SER A 56 -6.56 3.12 -8.95
C SER A 56 -7.45 3.75 -7.90
N GLN A 57 -7.40 3.21 -6.69
CA GLN A 57 -8.27 3.60 -5.58
C GLN A 57 -7.48 3.78 -4.29
N TYR A 58 -7.78 4.86 -3.59
CA TYR A 58 -7.24 5.14 -2.26
C TYR A 58 -8.26 4.81 -1.16
N PHE A 59 -7.77 4.34 -0.04
CA PHE A 59 -8.55 4.00 1.14
C PHE A 59 -7.94 4.63 2.39
N ILE A 60 -8.81 5.08 3.28
CA ILE A 60 -8.42 5.53 4.62
C ILE A 60 -8.66 4.38 5.60
N GLY A 61 -7.62 4.02 6.33
CA GLY A 61 -7.72 3.15 7.49
C GLY A 61 -8.17 3.97 8.70
N GLU A 62 -9.22 3.51 9.37
CA GLU A 62 -9.79 4.18 10.54
C GLU A 62 -9.81 3.25 11.75
N LEU A 63 -9.58 3.82 12.92
CA LEU A 63 -9.75 3.17 14.22
C LEU A 63 -10.80 3.95 15.03
N GLY A 64 -11.98 3.36 15.20
CA GLY A 64 -13.07 4.05 15.89
C GLY A 64 -13.52 5.35 15.20
N GLY A 65 -13.47 5.40 13.87
CA GLY A 65 -13.80 6.58 13.06
C GLY A 65 -12.70 7.64 12.96
N GLN A 66 -11.52 7.38 13.53
CA GLN A 66 -10.36 8.28 13.42
C GLN A 66 -9.40 7.76 12.35
N PRO A 67 -9.02 8.57 11.36
CA PRO A 67 -8.02 8.22 10.36
C PRO A 67 -6.66 7.90 11.00
N ILE A 68 -6.06 6.78 10.63
CA ILE A 68 -4.77 6.32 11.17
C ILE A 68 -3.72 6.08 10.09
N GLY A 69 -4.13 5.92 8.84
CA GLY A 69 -3.25 5.64 7.72
C GLY A 69 -4.03 5.52 6.42
N ALA A 70 -3.31 5.27 5.35
CA ALA A 70 -3.87 5.14 4.01
C ALA A 70 -3.34 3.92 3.27
N MET A 71 -4.03 3.58 2.21
CA MET A 71 -3.66 2.55 1.25
C MET A 71 -4.04 2.99 -0.15
N GLN A 72 -3.22 2.62 -1.13
CA GLN A 72 -3.63 2.56 -2.53
C GLN A 72 -3.81 1.10 -2.92
N ILE A 73 -4.82 0.82 -3.71
CA ILE A 73 -5.01 -0.46 -4.41
C ILE A 73 -5.18 -0.13 -5.88
N CYS A 74 -4.30 -0.61 -6.74
CA CYS A 74 -4.41 -0.39 -8.17
C CYS A 74 -4.30 -1.70 -8.97
N ASP A 75 -4.77 -1.64 -10.21
CA ASP A 75 -4.48 -2.65 -11.23
C ASP A 75 -3.20 -2.21 -11.95
N PRO A 76 -2.05 -2.83 -11.69
CA PRO A 76 -0.76 -2.34 -12.19
C PRO A 76 -0.61 -2.50 -13.71
N HIS A 77 -1.50 -3.25 -14.35
CA HIS A 77 -1.53 -3.45 -15.81
C HIS A 77 -2.37 -2.39 -16.52
N LEU A 78 -3.40 -1.84 -15.84
CA LEU A 78 -4.40 -0.94 -16.42
C LEU A 78 -4.32 0.50 -15.90
N GLU A 79 -3.62 0.74 -14.79
CA GLU A 79 -3.49 2.08 -14.24
C GLU A 79 -2.71 3.00 -15.19
N THR A 80 -3.06 4.28 -15.22
CA THR A 80 -2.62 5.22 -16.25
C THR A 80 -1.17 5.69 -16.13
N SER A 81 -0.58 5.62 -14.94
CA SER A 81 0.81 6.06 -14.73
C SER A 81 1.83 5.09 -15.31
N HIS A 82 1.44 3.84 -15.55
CA HIS A 82 2.33 2.77 -15.96
C HIS A 82 3.57 2.61 -15.08
N TYR A 83 3.42 2.90 -13.79
CA TYR A 83 4.49 2.81 -12.80
C TYR A 83 5.18 1.45 -12.82
N TRP A 84 4.39 0.37 -12.92
CA TRP A 84 4.91 -0.99 -12.98
C TRP A 84 5.47 -1.39 -14.36
N GLY A 85 5.30 -0.54 -15.41
CA GLY A 85 5.67 -0.88 -16.78
C GLY A 85 4.95 -2.14 -17.29
N GLU A 86 5.68 -2.99 -18.03
CA GLU A 86 5.11 -4.26 -18.48
C GLU A 86 4.97 -5.25 -17.31
N ILE A 87 3.73 -5.58 -16.96
CA ILE A 87 3.38 -6.52 -15.89
C ILE A 87 2.20 -7.40 -16.33
N ALA A 88 2.10 -8.60 -15.76
CA ALA A 88 1.02 -9.53 -16.08
C ALA A 88 -0.36 -8.94 -15.72
N PRO A 89 -1.41 -9.22 -16.49
CA PRO A 89 -2.77 -8.82 -16.15
C PRO A 89 -3.29 -9.60 -14.92
N ASN A 90 -4.39 -9.09 -14.36
CA ASN A 90 -5.07 -9.70 -13.21
C ASN A 90 -4.26 -9.70 -11.90
N LEU A 91 -3.28 -8.84 -11.79
CA LEU A 91 -2.64 -8.53 -10.51
C LEU A 91 -3.32 -7.34 -9.84
N ARG A 92 -3.00 -7.14 -8.54
CA ARG A 92 -3.21 -5.86 -7.85
C ARG A 92 -1.89 -5.43 -7.23
N ALA A 93 -1.65 -4.13 -7.20
CA ALA A 93 -0.56 -3.55 -6.42
C ALA A 93 -1.16 -2.82 -5.20
N ILE A 94 -0.45 -2.85 -4.08
CA ILE A 94 -0.88 -2.23 -2.84
C ILE A 94 0.26 -1.42 -2.25
N ASP A 95 -0.02 -0.13 -2.00
CA ASP A 95 0.76 0.71 -1.09
C ASP A 95 0.02 0.87 0.23
N ILE A 96 0.77 0.93 1.33
CA ILE A 96 0.22 1.09 2.67
C ILE A 96 1.15 1.87 3.58
N TRP A 97 0.60 2.83 4.31
CA TRP A 97 1.31 3.51 5.39
C TRP A 97 0.41 3.87 6.56
N ILE A 98 0.97 3.80 7.77
CA ILE A 98 0.35 4.33 8.98
C ILE A 98 0.89 5.74 9.16
N GLY A 99 0.06 6.72 8.84
CA GLY A 99 0.44 8.13 8.92
C GLY A 99 0.55 8.63 10.34
N ALA A 100 -0.41 8.29 11.20
CA ALA A 100 -0.43 8.75 12.58
C ALA A 100 0.59 7.99 13.45
N PRO A 101 1.68 8.66 13.94
CA PRO A 101 2.79 7.99 14.62
C PRO A 101 2.38 7.15 15.82
N GLN A 102 1.41 7.62 16.60
CA GLN A 102 0.90 6.95 17.80
C GLN A 102 0.23 5.59 17.51
N HIS A 103 -0.05 5.30 16.24
CA HIS A 103 -0.69 4.04 15.80
C HIS A 103 0.28 3.04 15.17
N ARG A 104 1.55 3.43 15.00
CA ARG A 104 2.59 2.55 14.44
C ARG A 104 2.99 1.45 15.45
N GLY A 105 3.40 0.29 14.95
CA GLY A 105 3.88 -0.83 15.76
C GLY A 105 2.81 -1.54 16.58
N LYS A 106 1.52 -1.22 16.41
CA LYS A 106 0.39 -1.78 17.17
C LYS A 106 -0.43 -2.84 16.41
N GLY A 107 0.04 -3.25 15.24
CA GLY A 107 -0.64 -4.28 14.43
C GLY A 107 -1.69 -3.73 13.46
N PHE A 108 -2.04 -2.44 13.51
CA PHE A 108 -3.09 -1.87 12.66
C PHE A 108 -2.77 -1.96 11.15
N GLY A 109 -1.51 -1.84 10.76
CA GLY A 109 -1.10 -2.07 9.37
C GLY A 109 -1.41 -3.50 8.90
N ALA A 110 -1.25 -4.50 9.78
CA ALA A 110 -1.62 -5.87 9.45
C ALA A 110 -3.13 -6.07 9.34
N GLU A 111 -3.93 -5.37 10.16
CA GLU A 111 -5.39 -5.38 10.01
C GLU A 111 -5.82 -4.72 8.69
N MET A 112 -5.28 -3.54 8.36
CA MET A 112 -5.52 -2.87 7.08
C MET A 112 -5.16 -3.77 5.90
N MET A 113 -3.96 -4.38 5.93
CA MET A 113 -3.50 -5.27 4.85
C MET A 113 -4.44 -6.48 4.68
N ARG A 114 -4.88 -7.14 5.77
CA ARG A 114 -5.84 -8.26 5.67
C ARG A 114 -7.14 -7.84 5.00
N LEU A 115 -7.69 -6.68 5.36
CA LEU A 115 -8.90 -6.14 4.74
C LEU A 115 -8.70 -5.87 3.24
N ALA A 116 -7.53 -5.33 2.86
CA ALA A 116 -7.19 -5.09 1.47
C ALA A 116 -7.02 -6.40 0.68
N LEU A 117 -6.34 -7.40 1.25
CA LEU A 117 -6.19 -8.73 0.64
C LEU A 117 -7.55 -9.40 0.40
N ASP A 118 -8.43 -9.35 1.40
CA ASP A 118 -9.80 -9.89 1.28
C ASP A 118 -10.58 -9.18 0.17
N LYS A 119 -10.46 -7.85 0.09
CA LYS A 119 -11.08 -7.04 -0.95
C LYS A 119 -10.55 -7.39 -2.35
N CYS A 120 -9.23 -7.47 -2.52
CA CYS A 120 -8.61 -7.78 -3.81
C CYS A 120 -8.97 -9.20 -4.28
N PHE A 121 -8.86 -10.19 -3.41
CA PHE A 121 -9.13 -11.57 -3.76
C PHE A 121 -10.63 -11.93 -3.79
N ALA A 122 -11.53 -11.03 -3.43
CA ALA A 122 -12.96 -11.18 -3.69
C ALA A 122 -13.28 -11.25 -5.20
N ASP A 123 -12.49 -10.57 -6.04
CA ASP A 123 -12.53 -10.76 -7.49
C ASP A 123 -11.78 -12.04 -7.86
N ALA A 124 -12.51 -13.05 -8.37
CA ALA A 124 -11.94 -14.34 -8.72
C ALA A 124 -10.87 -14.28 -9.84
N ARG A 125 -10.85 -13.19 -10.63
CA ARG A 125 -9.86 -12.96 -11.69
C ARG A 125 -8.50 -12.58 -11.15
N VAL A 126 -8.42 -11.98 -9.96
CA VAL A 126 -7.15 -11.55 -9.36
C VAL A 126 -6.31 -12.77 -9.01
N THR A 127 -5.14 -12.90 -9.62
CA THR A 127 -4.24 -14.05 -9.47
C THR A 127 -3.19 -13.85 -8.39
N GLY A 128 -2.81 -12.60 -8.12
CA GLY A 128 -1.79 -12.25 -7.13
C GLY A 128 -1.79 -10.77 -6.79
N ILE A 129 -1.04 -10.45 -5.77
CA ILE A 129 -0.82 -9.08 -5.30
C ILE A 129 0.67 -8.82 -5.25
N VAL A 130 1.10 -7.70 -5.82
CA VAL A 130 2.49 -7.26 -5.84
C VAL A 130 2.67 -6.02 -4.97
N ILE A 131 3.85 -5.90 -4.39
CA ILE A 131 4.28 -4.75 -3.59
C ILE A 131 5.78 -4.54 -3.82
N ASP A 132 6.23 -3.32 -3.67
CA ASP A 132 7.61 -2.90 -3.97
C ASP A 132 8.27 -2.11 -2.83
N PRO A 133 8.33 -2.66 -1.61
CA PRO A 133 9.02 -1.99 -0.52
C PRO A 133 10.49 -1.71 -0.89
N LEU A 134 10.99 -0.57 -0.42
CA LEU A 134 12.42 -0.25 -0.50
C LEU A 134 13.26 -1.40 0.08
N ALA A 135 14.32 -1.77 -0.60
CA ALA A 135 15.24 -2.81 -0.13
C ALA A 135 15.92 -2.41 1.20
N SER A 136 16.06 -1.11 1.45
CA SER A 136 16.55 -0.51 2.70
C SER A 136 15.55 -0.62 3.86
N ASN A 137 14.24 -0.77 3.58
CA ASN A 137 13.19 -0.80 4.59
C ASN A 137 12.97 -2.21 5.16
N GLU A 138 13.93 -2.70 5.96
CA GLU A 138 13.86 -4.03 6.59
C GLU A 138 12.58 -4.26 7.42
N ARG A 139 12.01 -3.19 8.01
CA ARG A 139 10.76 -3.29 8.77
C ARG A 139 9.60 -3.69 7.87
N ALA A 140 9.48 -3.07 6.71
CA ALA A 140 8.47 -3.41 5.71
C ALA A 140 8.71 -4.81 5.13
N LEU A 141 9.96 -5.16 4.80
CA LEU A 141 10.29 -6.51 4.28
C LEU A 141 9.84 -7.60 5.26
N ARG A 142 10.16 -7.46 6.55
CA ARG A 142 9.71 -8.41 7.59
C ARG A 142 8.19 -8.41 7.77
N PHE A 143 7.54 -7.25 7.62
CA PHE A 143 6.09 -7.14 7.70
C PHE A 143 5.42 -7.93 6.56
N TYR A 144 5.83 -7.72 5.32
CA TYR A 144 5.25 -8.41 4.17
C TYR A 144 5.52 -9.92 4.19
N GLN A 145 6.70 -10.35 4.61
CA GLN A 145 7.01 -11.77 4.79
C GLN A 145 6.05 -12.43 5.80
N ARG A 146 5.76 -11.77 6.94
CA ARG A 146 4.77 -12.28 7.91
C ARG A 146 3.35 -12.31 7.36
N MET A 147 3.03 -11.46 6.39
CA MET A 147 1.75 -11.48 5.68
C MET A 147 1.66 -12.54 4.58
N GLY A 148 2.74 -13.30 4.35
CA GLY A 148 2.80 -14.39 3.38
C GLY A 148 3.36 -14.00 2.01
N PHE A 149 3.78 -12.75 1.81
CA PHE A 149 4.42 -12.33 0.58
C PHE A 149 5.83 -12.92 0.45
N LYS A 150 6.25 -13.20 -0.77
CA LYS A 150 7.56 -13.75 -1.13
C LYS A 150 8.30 -12.79 -2.05
N ALA A 151 9.58 -12.58 -1.79
CA ALA A 151 10.44 -11.80 -2.69
C ALA A 151 10.54 -12.49 -4.05
N VAL A 152 10.29 -11.73 -5.11
CA VAL A 152 10.34 -12.24 -6.51
C VAL A 152 11.43 -11.58 -7.34
N GLY A 153 11.97 -10.45 -6.92
CA GLY A 153 13.08 -9.82 -7.61
C GLY A 153 13.36 -8.41 -7.12
N ARG A 154 14.51 -7.88 -7.50
CA ARG A 154 14.91 -6.50 -7.21
C ARG A 154 14.66 -5.64 -8.44
N ARG A 155 14.16 -4.43 -8.23
CA ARG A 155 13.83 -3.50 -9.31
C ARG A 155 13.97 -2.06 -8.84
N ASN A 156 14.47 -1.21 -9.73
CA ASN A 156 14.52 0.22 -9.49
C ASN A 156 13.25 0.90 -10.06
N PHE A 157 12.63 1.75 -9.24
CA PHE A 157 11.56 2.65 -9.64
C PHE A 157 12.07 4.09 -9.43
N GLY A 158 12.53 4.72 -10.52
CA GLY A 158 13.25 6.00 -10.39
C GLY A 158 14.49 5.86 -9.49
N PRO A 159 14.63 6.67 -8.43
CA PRO A 159 15.73 6.61 -7.48
C PRO A 159 15.62 5.42 -6.52
N ASP A 160 14.45 4.81 -6.39
CA ASP A 160 14.14 3.85 -5.34
C ASP A 160 14.56 2.44 -5.73
N ASP A 161 15.35 1.80 -4.87
CA ASP A 161 15.81 0.43 -5.02
C ASP A 161 14.88 -0.50 -4.23
N CYS A 162 13.97 -1.17 -4.93
CA CYS A 162 12.90 -1.94 -4.33
C CYS A 162 13.14 -3.45 -4.41
N LEU A 163 12.75 -4.16 -3.37
CA LEU A 163 12.64 -5.62 -3.37
C LEU A 163 11.18 -6.03 -3.57
N VAL A 164 10.83 -6.28 -4.83
CA VAL A 164 9.45 -6.66 -5.18
C VAL A 164 9.06 -7.97 -4.53
N HIS A 165 7.87 -7.98 -3.93
CA HIS A 165 7.28 -9.17 -3.34
C HIS A 165 5.93 -9.46 -4.00
N GLU A 166 5.55 -10.73 -4.01
CA GLU A 166 4.26 -11.19 -4.51
C GLU A 166 3.58 -12.11 -3.51
N LEU A 167 2.26 -11.98 -3.39
CA LEU A 167 1.38 -12.94 -2.72
C LEU A 167 0.42 -13.52 -3.76
N THR A 168 0.62 -14.76 -4.16
CA THR A 168 -0.29 -15.43 -5.09
C THR A 168 -1.62 -15.77 -4.41
N ARG A 169 -2.72 -15.86 -5.17
CA ARG A 169 -4.01 -16.34 -4.66
C ARG A 169 -3.87 -17.68 -3.94
N ARG A 170 -3.08 -18.60 -4.47
CA ARG A 170 -2.84 -19.93 -3.87
C ARG A 170 -2.19 -19.81 -2.50
N ASP A 171 -1.17 -18.94 -2.35
CA ASP A 171 -0.49 -18.77 -1.07
C ASP A 171 -1.41 -18.07 -0.06
N TRP A 172 -2.19 -17.07 -0.50
CA TRP A 172 -3.20 -16.43 0.36
C TRP A 172 -4.27 -17.41 0.88
N GLN A 173 -4.78 -18.29 0.02
CA GLN A 173 -5.75 -19.33 0.43
C GLN A 173 -5.16 -20.25 1.50
N ARG A 174 -3.90 -20.67 1.34
CA ARG A 174 -3.20 -21.49 2.36
C ARG A 174 -3.04 -20.77 3.69
N THR A 175 -2.78 -19.45 3.70
CA THR A 175 -2.68 -18.71 4.97
C THR A 175 -4.00 -18.66 5.71
N LYS A 176 -5.13 -18.66 5.01
CA LYS A 176 -6.47 -18.70 5.63
C LYS A 176 -6.85 -20.06 6.21
N GLU A 177 -6.35 -21.14 5.63
CA GLU A 177 -6.60 -22.50 6.15
C GLU A 177 -5.84 -22.80 7.46
N LEU A 178 -4.80 -21.99 7.76
CA LEU A 178 -3.95 -22.16 8.95
C LEU A 178 -4.33 -21.24 10.14
N GLN A 179 -5.34 -20.39 9.97
CA GLN A 179 -5.85 -19.46 11.01
C GLN A 179 -7.18 -19.94 11.58
#